data_a0538d6c7a62533b0c8a2c7805a2dac5
#
_entry.id   a0538d6c7a62533b0c8a2c7805a2dac5
#
_cell.length_a   1.000
_cell.length_b   1.000
_cell.length_c   1.000
_cell.angle_alpha   90.00
_cell.angle_beta   90.00
_cell.angle_gamma   90.00
#
_symmetry.space_group_name_H-M   'P 1'
#
loop_
_entity.id
_entity.type
_entity.pdbx_description
1 polymer ?
#
loop_
_entity_poly.entity_id
_entity_poly.type
_entity_poly.pdbx_seq_one_letter_code
_entity_poly.pdbx_strand_id
1 'polypeptide(L)'
;VSTSAPNDRAFFGHPAGLGWLAFCELWERFSYYGMQALLVLYLTNYLFLPQNIGHVAGIDAVRGAIEGVTGPRSPQQLASVVFGLYAGFVYLTPLFGGLLADRVLGRTKTVVTGAVLMATGHFLMAFEASFFFALLCLLIGVGCFKGNIAAQVGDLYAPGDKRRASAFQIFMLAVQVAVILAPIVCGTLGEKVAWHWGFGAAGVGMVIGLFVYLKGRRHLPPEPRRDRAAEKAAAVPRTPMTGTEKGRLVLLVALIPVLMMTVVGNQQYNNAFPLWSQKYMDLVLFGWQVPVTWLQAIDAAASTAAMVGSIAFWRWWATRRREPDEITKMALGSLIAAAAPALLVIASGIVDHSSEKVGFGWAIGYAVLNDIGFANVMPVGLALYSRTSPHKLEGLMMGTYYLHLFLANTFVGWLAGFLETMPGQQFWGLHAVLVGGAGVVLLAVKLVFGKLLAPTAVDNGQAAAPGSGDAVPAH
;
A
#
# COMPACT_ATOMS: atom_id res chain seq x y z
N VAL A 1 -28.10 -28.19 12.74
CA VAL A 1 -27.23 -29.06 11.94
C VAL A 1 -26.81 -28.23 10.74
N SER A 2 -25.59 -27.68 10.76
CA SER A 2 -25.01 -26.92 9.65
C SER A 2 -24.64 -27.92 8.55
N THR A 3 -25.42 -27.96 7.48
CA THR A 3 -25.03 -28.65 6.25
C THR A 3 -23.92 -27.86 5.60
N SER A 4 -22.66 -28.20 5.90
CA SER A 4 -21.51 -27.66 5.17
C SER A 4 -21.65 -28.03 3.69
N ALA A 5 -21.50 -27.04 2.81
CA ALA A 5 -21.52 -27.27 1.36
C ALA A 5 -20.42 -28.32 0.99
N PRO A 6 -20.64 -29.18 -0.04
CA PRO A 6 -19.74 -30.29 -0.37
C PRO A 6 -18.27 -29.92 -0.62
N ASN A 7 -17.94 -28.63 -0.79
CA ASN A 7 -16.60 -28.12 -1.07
C ASN A 7 -16.06 -27.17 0.02
N ASP A 8 -16.59 -27.25 1.27
CA ASP A 8 -16.24 -26.33 2.35
C ASP A 8 -14.80 -26.50 2.88
N ARG A 9 -14.10 -27.62 2.52
CA ARG A 9 -12.71 -27.90 2.93
C ARG A 9 -11.79 -28.31 1.79
N ALA A 10 -12.13 -27.94 0.57
CA ALA A 10 -11.44 -28.42 -0.64
C ALA A 10 -10.06 -27.76 -0.87
N PHE A 11 -9.75 -26.64 -0.19
CA PHE A 11 -8.49 -25.93 -0.35
C PHE A 11 -7.83 -25.69 1.03
N PHE A 12 -6.88 -26.55 1.41
CA PHE A 12 -6.19 -26.48 2.73
C PHE A 12 -7.13 -26.34 3.94
N GLY A 13 -8.27 -27.03 3.91
CA GLY A 13 -9.29 -26.93 4.97
C GLY A 13 -10.25 -25.74 4.84
N HIS A 14 -10.16 -24.99 3.76
CA HIS A 14 -10.99 -23.84 3.41
C HIS A 14 -11.90 -24.12 2.19
N PRO A 15 -12.95 -23.30 1.97
CA PRO A 15 -13.77 -23.39 0.76
C PRO A 15 -12.93 -23.27 -0.52
N ALA A 16 -13.30 -23.99 -1.57
CA ALA A 16 -12.64 -23.95 -2.87
C ALA A 16 -12.53 -22.52 -3.44
N GLY A 17 -13.52 -21.66 -3.17
CA GLY A 17 -13.54 -20.26 -3.59
C GLY A 17 -12.30 -19.49 -3.13
N LEU A 18 -11.73 -19.80 -1.95
CA LEU A 18 -10.52 -19.14 -1.46
C LEU A 18 -9.33 -19.38 -2.39
N GLY A 19 -9.13 -20.61 -2.87
CA GLY A 19 -8.04 -20.92 -3.79
C GLY A 19 -8.14 -20.11 -5.09
N TRP A 20 -9.35 -20.02 -5.64
CA TRP A 20 -9.60 -19.25 -6.86
C TRP A 20 -9.38 -17.75 -6.65
N LEU A 21 -9.85 -17.18 -5.53
CA LEU A 21 -9.64 -15.76 -5.21
C LEU A 21 -8.17 -15.44 -4.94
N ALA A 22 -7.48 -16.28 -4.15
CA ALA A 22 -6.07 -16.09 -3.85
C ALA A 22 -5.18 -16.19 -5.10
N PHE A 23 -5.48 -17.12 -6.01
CA PHE A 23 -4.73 -17.26 -7.25
C PHE A 23 -5.04 -16.13 -8.25
N CYS A 24 -6.28 -15.64 -8.26
CA CYS A 24 -6.65 -14.44 -9.03
C CYS A 24 -5.91 -13.21 -8.51
N GLU A 25 -5.87 -12.99 -7.18
CA GLU A 25 -5.14 -11.89 -6.55
C GLU A 25 -3.63 -11.97 -6.84
N LEU A 26 -3.04 -13.18 -6.79
CA LEU A 26 -1.63 -13.37 -7.13
C LEU A 26 -1.32 -12.78 -8.51
N TRP A 27 -2.11 -13.13 -9.53
CA TRP A 27 -1.87 -12.65 -10.89
C TRP A 27 -2.17 -11.17 -11.07
N GLU A 28 -3.19 -10.65 -10.39
CA GLU A 28 -3.46 -9.22 -10.39
C GLU A 28 -2.33 -8.45 -9.71
N ARG A 29 -1.85 -8.91 -8.54
CA ARG A 29 -0.70 -8.31 -7.86
C ARG A 29 0.58 -8.42 -8.68
N PHE A 30 0.81 -9.56 -9.33
CA PHE A 30 1.93 -9.72 -10.28
C PHE A 30 1.88 -8.66 -11.39
N SER A 31 0.72 -8.48 -11.98
CA SER A 31 0.48 -7.46 -13.01
C SER A 31 0.77 -6.04 -12.50
N TYR A 32 0.22 -5.69 -11.34
CA TYR A 32 0.38 -4.38 -10.73
C TYR A 32 1.84 -4.08 -10.36
N TYR A 33 2.48 -4.96 -9.59
CA TYR A 33 3.85 -4.73 -9.13
C TYR A 33 4.88 -4.85 -10.26
N GLY A 34 4.63 -5.69 -11.25
CA GLY A 34 5.47 -5.76 -12.45
C GLY A 34 5.48 -4.46 -13.24
N MET A 35 4.32 -3.85 -13.43
CA MET A 35 4.20 -2.54 -14.07
C MET A 35 4.81 -1.43 -13.19
N GLN A 36 4.49 -1.42 -11.88
CA GLN A 36 4.98 -0.40 -10.96
C GLN A 36 6.51 -0.36 -10.91
N ALA A 37 7.17 -1.54 -10.94
CA ALA A 37 8.62 -1.66 -10.93
C ALA A 37 9.28 -0.99 -12.14
N LEU A 38 8.64 -1.05 -13.28
CA LEU A 38 9.15 -0.50 -14.53
C LEU A 38 8.80 0.99 -14.71
N LEU A 39 7.71 1.47 -14.11
CA LEU A 39 7.05 2.70 -14.52
C LEU A 39 7.96 3.92 -14.46
N VAL A 40 8.62 4.20 -13.33
CA VAL A 40 9.48 5.38 -13.21
C VAL A 40 10.71 5.30 -14.13
N LEU A 41 11.29 4.11 -14.27
CA LEU A 41 12.43 3.87 -15.14
C LEU A 41 12.05 4.02 -16.63
N TYR A 42 10.90 3.49 -17.02
CA TYR A 42 10.36 3.64 -18.38
C TYR A 42 10.09 5.09 -18.74
N LEU A 43 9.45 5.84 -17.83
CA LEU A 43 9.18 7.25 -18.03
C LEU A 43 10.46 8.06 -18.19
N THR A 44 11.45 7.83 -17.33
CA THR A 44 12.69 8.60 -17.30
C THR A 44 13.64 8.21 -18.44
N ASN A 45 13.81 6.90 -18.70
CA ASN A 45 14.84 6.40 -19.60
C ASN A 45 14.34 6.19 -21.04
N TYR A 46 13.03 6.33 -21.27
CA TYR A 46 12.46 6.12 -22.59
C TYR A 46 11.37 7.12 -22.96
N LEU A 47 10.21 7.08 -22.28
CA LEU A 47 9.01 7.74 -22.78
C LEU A 47 9.11 9.27 -22.79
N PHE A 48 9.69 9.88 -21.74
CA PHE A 48 9.80 11.33 -21.63
C PHE A 48 11.11 11.90 -22.17
N LEU A 49 11.91 11.08 -22.84
CA LEU A 49 13.05 11.59 -23.59
C LEU A 49 12.58 12.49 -24.75
N PRO A 50 13.37 13.52 -25.15
CA PRO A 50 12.99 14.49 -26.17
C PRO A 50 12.52 13.87 -27.49
N GLN A 51 13.07 12.71 -27.88
CA GLN A 51 12.72 12.01 -29.12
C GLN A 51 11.37 11.27 -29.06
N ASN A 52 10.86 10.91 -27.86
CA ASN A 52 9.68 10.07 -27.70
C ASN A 52 8.48 10.84 -27.10
N ILE A 53 8.74 11.85 -26.28
CA ILE A 53 7.70 12.57 -25.52
C ILE A 53 6.60 13.17 -26.42
N GLY A 54 6.96 13.61 -27.62
CA GLY A 54 6.02 14.16 -28.60
C GLY A 54 5.01 13.14 -29.16
N HIS A 55 5.27 11.84 -28.99
CA HIS A 55 4.35 10.78 -29.45
C HIS A 55 3.25 10.46 -28.40
N VAL A 56 3.38 10.98 -27.18
CA VAL A 56 2.47 10.69 -26.07
C VAL A 56 1.23 11.57 -26.15
N ALA A 57 0.07 11.00 -26.47
CA ALA A 57 -1.16 11.78 -26.56
C ALA A 57 -1.54 12.37 -25.19
N GLY A 58 -1.86 13.68 -25.18
CA GLY A 58 -2.25 14.40 -23.97
C GLY A 58 -1.09 14.87 -23.09
N ILE A 59 0.17 14.69 -23.52
CA ILE A 59 1.34 15.11 -22.74
C ILE A 59 1.33 16.59 -22.40
N ASP A 60 0.96 17.46 -23.35
CA ASP A 60 0.96 18.92 -23.14
C ASP A 60 -0.07 19.33 -22.09
N ALA A 61 -1.25 18.69 -22.06
CA ALA A 61 -2.27 18.95 -21.06
C ALA A 61 -1.81 18.50 -19.66
N VAL A 62 -1.25 17.28 -19.54
CA VAL A 62 -0.74 16.74 -18.28
C VAL A 62 0.45 17.55 -17.78
N ARG A 63 1.39 17.85 -18.66
CA ARG A 63 2.56 18.68 -18.36
C ARG A 63 2.14 20.08 -17.91
N GLY A 64 1.25 20.72 -18.66
CA GLY A 64 0.74 22.05 -18.33
C GLY A 64 0.02 22.08 -16.98
N ALA A 65 -0.78 21.06 -16.65
CA ALA A 65 -1.43 20.96 -15.35
C ALA A 65 -0.42 20.78 -14.20
N ILE A 66 0.62 19.95 -14.39
CA ILE A 66 1.66 19.73 -13.38
C ILE A 66 2.51 21.00 -13.22
N GLU A 67 3.03 21.55 -14.33
CA GLU A 67 3.91 22.72 -14.32
C GLU A 67 3.19 23.99 -13.87
N GLY A 68 1.88 24.09 -14.09
CA GLY A 68 1.05 25.18 -13.56
C GLY A 68 1.02 25.25 -12.03
N VAL A 69 1.23 24.14 -11.34
CA VAL A 69 1.30 24.06 -9.88
C VAL A 69 2.73 24.02 -9.35
N THR A 70 3.63 23.34 -10.06
CA THR A 70 4.97 23.04 -9.56
C THR A 70 6.09 23.82 -10.24
N GLY A 71 5.78 24.63 -11.25
CA GLY A 71 6.75 25.27 -12.14
C GLY A 71 7.34 24.30 -13.19
N PRO A 72 8.17 24.81 -14.14
CA PRO A 72 8.79 24.02 -15.19
C PRO A 72 9.54 22.80 -14.67
N ARG A 73 9.44 21.64 -15.35
CA ARG A 73 10.01 20.35 -14.93
C ARG A 73 10.88 19.74 -16.02
N SER A 74 12.01 19.16 -15.63
CA SER A 74 12.79 18.29 -16.48
C SER A 74 12.01 16.98 -16.79
N PRO A 75 12.41 16.23 -17.84
CA PRO A 75 11.80 14.92 -18.10
C PRO A 75 11.78 13.97 -16.91
N GLN A 76 12.88 13.88 -16.15
CA GLN A 76 12.96 13.02 -14.95
C GLN A 76 12.05 13.53 -13.83
N GLN A 77 12.03 14.84 -13.59
CA GLN A 77 11.14 15.46 -12.60
C GLN A 77 9.66 15.22 -12.95
N LEU A 78 9.30 15.37 -14.22
CA LEU A 78 7.95 15.09 -14.72
C LEU A 78 7.59 13.61 -14.53
N ALA A 79 8.52 12.69 -14.86
CA ALA A 79 8.35 11.26 -14.66
C ALA A 79 8.06 10.91 -13.20
N SER A 80 8.83 11.48 -12.28
CA SER A 80 8.66 11.28 -10.85
C SER A 80 7.32 11.79 -10.33
N VAL A 81 6.86 12.96 -10.79
CA VAL A 81 5.54 13.50 -10.43
C VAL A 81 4.41 12.64 -10.99
N VAL A 82 4.48 12.24 -12.25
CA VAL A 82 3.47 11.36 -12.88
C VAL A 82 3.39 10.03 -12.13
N PHE A 83 4.55 9.42 -11.81
CA PHE A 83 4.60 8.21 -11.00
C PHE A 83 3.95 8.42 -9.63
N GLY A 84 4.31 9.48 -8.92
CA GLY A 84 3.80 9.79 -7.59
C GLY A 84 2.29 10.03 -7.57
N LEU A 85 1.76 10.75 -8.56
CA LEU A 85 0.31 10.94 -8.73
C LEU A 85 -0.39 9.60 -9.00
N TYR A 86 0.12 8.80 -9.93
CA TYR A 86 -0.44 7.48 -10.22
C TYR A 86 -0.47 6.60 -8.95
N ALA A 87 0.68 6.43 -8.30
CA ALA A 87 0.81 5.63 -7.09
C ALA A 87 -0.08 6.14 -5.94
N GLY A 88 -0.24 7.47 -5.82
CA GLY A 88 -1.15 8.07 -4.87
C GLY A 88 -2.61 7.73 -5.15
N PHE A 89 -3.07 7.97 -6.37
CA PHE A 89 -4.47 7.71 -6.75
C PHE A 89 -4.88 6.25 -6.59
N VAL A 90 -3.96 5.29 -6.70
CA VAL A 90 -4.21 3.85 -6.43
C VAL A 90 -4.78 3.62 -5.02
N TYR A 91 -4.49 4.50 -4.05
CA TYR A 91 -5.05 4.41 -2.69
C TYR A 91 -6.42 5.06 -2.54
N LEU A 92 -6.81 5.95 -3.44
CA LEU A 92 -8.13 6.59 -3.43
C LEU A 92 -9.18 5.84 -4.27
N THR A 93 -8.77 5.27 -5.40
CA THR A 93 -9.70 4.65 -6.36
C THR A 93 -10.52 3.48 -5.80
N PRO A 94 -10.04 2.65 -4.83
CA PRO A 94 -10.86 1.59 -4.23
C PRO A 94 -12.10 2.12 -3.49
N LEU A 95 -12.07 3.35 -3.00
CA LEU A 95 -13.24 3.98 -2.38
C LEU A 95 -14.38 4.14 -3.40
N PHE A 96 -14.05 4.59 -4.61
CA PHE A 96 -15.03 4.76 -5.69
C PHE A 96 -15.47 3.41 -6.26
N GLY A 97 -14.54 2.44 -6.39
CA GLY A 97 -14.86 1.08 -6.84
C GLY A 97 -15.78 0.33 -5.88
N GLY A 98 -15.61 0.51 -4.58
CA GLY A 98 -16.52 -0.02 -3.57
C GLY A 98 -17.93 0.59 -3.69
N LEU A 99 -18.02 1.92 -3.85
CA LEU A 99 -19.30 2.60 -4.05
C LEU A 99 -20.00 2.13 -5.35
N LEU A 100 -19.24 1.92 -6.41
CA LEU A 100 -19.77 1.40 -7.69
C LEU A 100 -20.33 -0.02 -7.54
N ALA A 101 -19.59 -0.89 -6.83
CA ALA A 101 -20.04 -2.24 -6.53
C ALA A 101 -21.30 -2.25 -5.69
N ASP A 102 -21.33 -1.46 -4.64
CA ASP A 102 -22.44 -1.44 -3.69
C ASP A 102 -23.72 -0.83 -4.27
N ARG A 103 -23.62 0.15 -5.16
CA ARG A 103 -24.77 0.93 -5.61
C ARG A 103 -25.29 0.58 -6.99
N VAL A 104 -24.41 0.07 -7.90
CA VAL A 104 -24.72 -0.01 -9.33
C VAL A 104 -24.52 -1.41 -9.90
N LEU A 105 -23.30 -1.95 -9.84
CA LEU A 105 -22.91 -3.14 -10.62
C LEU A 105 -22.98 -4.44 -9.84
N GLY A 106 -22.87 -4.41 -8.51
CA GLY A 106 -22.57 -5.60 -7.70
C GLY A 106 -21.07 -5.95 -7.74
N ARG A 107 -20.60 -6.73 -6.75
CA ARG A 107 -19.16 -7.02 -6.57
C ARG A 107 -18.56 -7.79 -7.73
N THR A 108 -19.22 -8.85 -8.20
CA THR A 108 -18.71 -9.70 -9.29
C THR A 108 -18.50 -8.93 -10.59
N LYS A 109 -19.50 -8.14 -11.00
CA LYS A 109 -19.36 -7.34 -12.23
C LYS A 109 -18.28 -6.27 -12.09
N THR A 110 -18.19 -5.64 -10.91
CA THR A 110 -17.17 -4.62 -10.65
C THR A 110 -15.76 -5.20 -10.71
N VAL A 111 -15.53 -6.40 -10.12
CA VAL A 111 -14.25 -7.10 -10.21
C VAL A 111 -13.89 -7.45 -11.66
N VAL A 112 -14.85 -8.00 -12.44
CA VAL A 112 -14.62 -8.33 -13.85
C VAL A 112 -14.30 -7.08 -14.67
N THR A 113 -15.07 -6.00 -14.48
CA THR A 113 -14.80 -4.71 -15.17
C THR A 113 -13.41 -4.19 -14.82
N GLY A 114 -13.05 -4.24 -13.53
CA GLY A 114 -11.71 -3.87 -13.08
C GLY A 114 -10.60 -4.68 -13.74
N ALA A 115 -10.76 -6.00 -13.76
CA ALA A 115 -9.80 -6.92 -14.40
C ALA A 115 -9.63 -6.67 -15.90
N VAL A 116 -10.74 -6.43 -16.61
CA VAL A 116 -10.72 -6.12 -18.06
C VAL A 116 -10.00 -4.77 -18.29
N LEU A 117 -10.34 -3.74 -17.51
CA LEU A 117 -9.69 -2.43 -17.63
C LEU A 117 -8.18 -2.53 -17.36
N MET A 118 -7.78 -3.28 -16.34
CA MET A 118 -6.37 -3.46 -16.03
C MET A 118 -5.63 -4.21 -17.15
N ALA A 119 -6.20 -5.31 -17.67
CA ALA A 119 -5.61 -6.04 -18.79
C ALA A 119 -5.46 -5.13 -20.02
N THR A 120 -6.51 -4.38 -20.36
CA THR A 120 -6.46 -3.39 -21.44
C THR A 120 -5.38 -2.35 -21.20
N GLY A 121 -5.31 -1.77 -19.99
CA GLY A 121 -4.31 -0.78 -19.63
C GLY A 121 -2.88 -1.28 -19.79
N HIS A 122 -2.57 -2.49 -19.34
CA HIS A 122 -1.22 -3.06 -19.49
C HIS A 122 -0.82 -3.27 -20.95
N PHE A 123 -1.72 -3.72 -21.82
CA PHE A 123 -1.40 -3.85 -23.24
C PHE A 123 -1.29 -2.50 -23.94
N LEU A 124 -2.08 -1.51 -23.54
CA LEU A 124 -1.99 -0.15 -24.06
C LEU A 124 -0.67 0.54 -23.66
N MET A 125 -0.04 0.16 -22.57
CA MET A 125 1.29 0.67 -22.20
C MET A 125 2.40 0.24 -23.17
N ALA A 126 2.15 -0.73 -24.05
CA ALA A 126 3.06 -1.08 -25.13
C ALA A 126 3.13 0.01 -26.24
N PHE A 127 2.19 0.95 -26.26
CA PHE A 127 2.10 2.00 -27.26
C PHE A 127 2.26 3.39 -26.60
N GLU A 128 3.21 4.17 -27.04
CA GLU A 128 3.54 5.49 -26.47
C GLU A 128 2.33 6.44 -26.47
N ALA A 129 1.60 6.48 -27.61
CA ALA A 129 0.46 7.37 -27.79
C ALA A 129 -0.68 7.11 -26.78
N SER A 130 -0.88 5.88 -26.33
CA SER A 130 -1.97 5.51 -25.41
C SER A 130 -1.59 5.53 -23.92
N PHE A 131 -0.39 5.98 -23.58
CA PHE A 131 0.16 5.85 -22.23
C PHE A 131 -0.74 6.42 -21.12
N PHE A 132 -1.21 7.67 -21.23
CA PHE A 132 -2.07 8.26 -20.18
C PHE A 132 -3.45 7.59 -20.12
N PHE A 133 -3.98 7.15 -21.25
CA PHE A 133 -5.21 6.38 -21.28
C PHE A 133 -5.01 5.01 -20.63
N ALA A 134 -3.86 4.37 -20.84
CA ALA A 134 -3.46 3.13 -20.16
C ALA A 134 -3.42 3.33 -18.65
N LEU A 135 -2.76 4.38 -18.15
CA LEU A 135 -2.71 4.69 -16.71
C LEU A 135 -4.12 4.92 -16.14
N LEU A 136 -5.00 5.58 -16.86
CA LEU A 136 -6.39 5.80 -16.44
C LEU A 136 -7.15 4.47 -16.35
N CYS A 137 -7.02 3.58 -17.33
CA CYS A 137 -7.59 2.23 -17.30
C CYS A 137 -7.09 1.45 -16.07
N LEU A 138 -5.80 1.51 -15.78
CA LEU A 138 -5.20 0.87 -14.62
C LEU A 138 -5.74 1.43 -13.30
N LEU A 139 -5.82 2.75 -13.14
CA LEU A 139 -6.35 3.39 -11.94
C LEU A 139 -7.80 3.01 -11.67
N ILE A 140 -8.66 3.10 -12.67
CA ILE A 140 -10.07 2.73 -12.54
C ILE A 140 -10.18 1.22 -12.28
N GLY A 141 -9.37 0.43 -12.99
CA GLY A 141 -9.33 -1.02 -12.87
C GLY A 141 -8.96 -1.49 -11.46
N VAL A 142 -7.86 -0.98 -10.90
CA VAL A 142 -7.44 -1.28 -9.52
C VAL A 142 -8.51 -0.85 -8.52
N GLY A 143 -9.12 0.32 -8.71
CA GLY A 143 -10.21 0.81 -7.88
C GLY A 143 -11.39 -0.17 -7.85
N CYS A 144 -11.81 -0.65 -9.01
CA CYS A 144 -12.90 -1.61 -9.13
C CYS A 144 -12.55 -3.00 -8.55
N PHE A 145 -11.29 -3.40 -8.63
CA PHE A 145 -10.87 -4.76 -8.28
C PHE A 145 -10.55 -4.92 -6.79
N LYS A 146 -9.61 -4.11 -6.27
CA LYS A 146 -8.88 -4.35 -5.00
C LYS A 146 -9.78 -4.53 -3.77
N GLY A 147 -10.73 -3.61 -3.54
CA GLY A 147 -11.62 -3.68 -2.39
C GLY A 147 -12.65 -4.80 -2.48
N ASN A 148 -13.13 -5.06 -3.69
CA ASN A 148 -14.22 -5.98 -3.93
C ASN A 148 -13.79 -7.45 -3.86
N ILE A 149 -12.59 -7.81 -4.33
CA ILE A 149 -12.08 -9.19 -4.22
C ILE A 149 -11.81 -9.57 -2.77
N ALA A 150 -11.23 -8.66 -1.98
CA ALA A 150 -11.00 -8.87 -0.55
C ALA A 150 -12.32 -9.07 0.21
N ALA A 151 -13.38 -8.32 -0.14
CA ALA A 151 -14.70 -8.50 0.44
C ALA A 151 -15.28 -9.90 0.11
N GLN A 152 -15.10 -10.39 -1.12
CA GLN A 152 -15.55 -11.73 -1.52
C GLN A 152 -14.83 -12.85 -0.74
N VAL A 153 -13.56 -12.66 -0.34
CA VAL A 153 -12.89 -13.60 0.58
C VAL A 153 -13.64 -13.67 1.91
N GLY A 154 -14.05 -12.51 2.44
CA GLY A 154 -14.85 -12.44 3.67
C GLY A 154 -16.21 -13.14 3.56
N ASP A 155 -16.85 -13.03 2.40
CA ASP A 155 -18.19 -13.61 2.12
C ASP A 155 -18.19 -15.15 2.04
N LEU A 156 -17.03 -15.79 1.92
CA LEU A 156 -16.90 -17.26 1.95
C LEU A 156 -17.17 -17.85 3.35
N TYR A 157 -17.20 -17.04 4.40
CA TYR A 157 -17.25 -17.49 5.79
C TYR A 157 -18.47 -16.89 6.50
N ALA A 158 -19.15 -17.74 7.27
CA ALA A 158 -20.23 -17.29 8.14
C ALA A 158 -19.69 -16.35 9.26
N PRO A 159 -20.53 -15.44 9.79
CA PRO A 159 -20.16 -14.65 10.95
C PRO A 159 -19.67 -15.53 12.10
N GLY A 160 -18.48 -15.23 12.66
CA GLY A 160 -17.88 -16.00 13.73
C GLY A 160 -17.07 -17.23 13.31
N ASP A 161 -16.94 -17.56 12.03
CA ASP A 161 -16.09 -18.66 11.56
C ASP A 161 -14.62 -18.32 11.81
N LYS A 162 -13.96 -19.10 12.69
CA LYS A 162 -12.55 -18.90 13.08
C LYS A 162 -11.57 -19.06 11.92
N ARG A 163 -11.96 -19.75 10.84
CA ARG A 163 -11.14 -19.95 9.63
C ARG A 163 -10.97 -18.67 8.82
N ARG A 164 -11.85 -17.68 9.01
CA ARG A 164 -11.79 -16.40 8.26
C ARG A 164 -10.44 -15.70 8.39
N ALA A 165 -9.85 -15.70 9.59
CA ALA A 165 -8.54 -15.07 9.82
C ALA A 165 -7.42 -15.75 9.03
N SER A 166 -7.34 -17.09 9.08
CA SER A 166 -6.35 -17.87 8.31
C SER A 166 -6.56 -17.77 6.80
N ALA A 167 -7.81 -17.61 6.34
CA ALA A 167 -8.11 -17.39 4.93
C ALA A 167 -7.48 -16.09 4.40
N PHE A 168 -7.59 -15.00 5.16
CA PHE A 168 -6.91 -13.74 4.81
C PHE A 168 -5.38 -13.86 4.85
N GLN A 169 -4.83 -14.70 5.74
CA GLN A 169 -3.38 -14.97 5.74
C GLN A 169 -2.94 -15.70 4.46
N ILE A 170 -3.70 -16.71 4.00
CA ILE A 170 -3.44 -17.41 2.73
C ILE A 170 -3.55 -16.44 1.55
N PHE A 171 -4.58 -15.61 1.56
CA PHE A 171 -4.79 -14.57 0.52
C PHE A 171 -3.60 -13.58 0.48
N MET A 172 -3.13 -13.12 1.64
CA MET A 172 -1.96 -12.24 1.72
C MET A 172 -0.65 -12.92 1.33
N LEU A 173 -0.51 -14.24 1.58
CA LEU A 173 0.65 -14.99 1.12
C LEU A 173 0.74 -15.00 -0.42
N ALA A 174 -0.38 -15.14 -1.11
CA ALA A 174 -0.43 -15.04 -2.57
C ALA A 174 0.04 -13.66 -3.07
N VAL A 175 -0.34 -12.57 -2.36
CA VAL A 175 0.15 -11.22 -2.64
C VAL A 175 1.68 -11.16 -2.50
N GLN A 176 2.26 -11.68 -1.42
CA GLN A 176 3.71 -11.63 -1.17
C GLN A 176 4.51 -12.38 -2.24
N VAL A 177 4.02 -13.53 -2.70
CA VAL A 177 4.64 -14.26 -3.81
C VAL A 177 4.67 -13.38 -5.07
N ALA A 178 3.58 -12.71 -5.38
CA ALA A 178 3.49 -11.84 -6.55
C ALA A 178 4.44 -10.63 -6.45
N VAL A 179 4.51 -9.97 -5.29
CA VAL A 179 5.38 -8.79 -5.08
C VAL A 179 6.85 -9.11 -5.30
N ILE A 180 7.27 -10.33 -4.95
CA ILE A 180 8.66 -10.78 -5.16
C ILE A 180 8.90 -11.17 -6.63
N LEU A 181 7.99 -11.95 -7.23
CA LEU A 181 8.19 -12.49 -8.57
C LEU A 181 8.00 -11.46 -9.69
N ALA A 182 7.09 -10.51 -9.51
CA ALA A 182 6.72 -9.56 -10.55
C ALA A 182 7.89 -8.64 -10.99
N PRO A 183 8.64 -7.98 -10.08
CA PRO A 183 9.80 -7.18 -10.47
C PRO A 183 10.91 -8.02 -11.14
N ILE A 184 11.05 -9.28 -10.72
CA ILE A 184 12.05 -10.19 -11.32
C ILE A 184 11.67 -10.49 -12.76
N VAL A 185 10.44 -10.92 -13.02
CA VAL A 185 10.02 -11.34 -14.36
C VAL A 185 9.80 -10.13 -15.27
N CYS A 186 8.87 -9.24 -14.90
CA CYS A 186 8.52 -8.07 -15.72
C CYS A 186 9.70 -7.11 -15.85
N GLY A 187 10.46 -6.91 -14.75
CA GLY A 187 11.63 -6.06 -14.74
C GLY A 187 12.74 -6.57 -15.64
N THR A 188 13.06 -7.85 -15.56
CA THR A 188 14.09 -8.44 -16.46
C THR A 188 13.67 -8.31 -17.92
N LEU A 189 12.42 -8.60 -18.26
CA LEU A 189 11.93 -8.46 -19.64
C LEU A 189 11.97 -6.98 -20.07
N GLY A 190 11.55 -6.06 -19.20
CA GLY A 190 11.52 -4.62 -19.50
C GLY A 190 12.92 -4.03 -19.68
N GLU A 191 13.85 -4.31 -18.79
CA GLU A 191 15.19 -3.71 -18.81
C GLU A 191 16.17 -4.42 -19.76
N LYS A 192 16.04 -5.75 -19.96
CA LYS A 192 17.02 -6.53 -20.75
C LYS A 192 16.57 -6.84 -22.18
N VAL A 193 15.24 -6.81 -22.43
CA VAL A 193 14.71 -7.07 -23.78
C VAL A 193 14.14 -5.80 -24.37
N ALA A 194 12.98 -5.33 -23.87
CA ALA A 194 12.41 -4.02 -24.18
C ALA A 194 11.24 -3.74 -23.24
N TRP A 195 10.94 -2.46 -22.96
CA TRP A 195 9.91 -2.00 -22.01
C TRP A 195 8.53 -2.63 -22.24
N HIS A 196 8.12 -2.72 -23.51
CA HIS A 196 6.81 -3.28 -23.87
C HIS A 196 6.68 -4.78 -23.56
N TRP A 197 7.79 -5.57 -23.52
CA TRP A 197 7.75 -6.96 -23.06
C TRP A 197 7.49 -7.09 -21.57
N GLY A 198 8.05 -6.18 -20.78
CA GLY A 198 7.76 -6.12 -19.33
C GLY A 198 6.30 -5.80 -19.04
N PHE A 199 5.75 -4.77 -19.69
CA PHE A 199 4.32 -4.42 -19.56
C PHE A 199 3.41 -5.51 -20.16
N GLY A 200 3.82 -6.13 -21.28
CA GLY A 200 3.12 -7.24 -21.89
C GLY A 200 3.02 -8.45 -20.96
N ALA A 201 4.11 -8.80 -20.25
CA ALA A 201 4.10 -9.87 -19.25
C ALA A 201 3.12 -9.56 -18.10
N ALA A 202 3.08 -8.32 -17.63
CA ALA A 202 2.10 -7.86 -16.66
C ALA A 202 0.66 -8.00 -17.21
N GLY A 203 0.44 -7.62 -18.47
CA GLY A 203 -0.85 -7.79 -19.15
C GLY A 203 -1.28 -9.25 -19.27
N VAL A 204 -0.37 -10.15 -19.65
CA VAL A 204 -0.63 -11.59 -19.69
C VAL A 204 -1.00 -12.10 -18.30
N GLY A 205 -0.29 -11.70 -17.26
CA GLY A 205 -0.62 -12.02 -15.87
C GLY A 205 -2.05 -11.61 -15.54
N MET A 206 -2.46 -10.39 -15.92
CA MET A 206 -3.83 -9.91 -15.65
C MET A 206 -4.90 -10.73 -16.41
N VAL A 207 -4.63 -11.13 -17.65
CA VAL A 207 -5.54 -12.00 -18.42
C VAL A 207 -5.69 -13.37 -17.75
N ILE A 208 -4.58 -13.95 -17.24
CA ILE A 208 -4.63 -15.20 -16.47
C ILE A 208 -5.48 -15.00 -15.21
N GLY A 209 -5.28 -13.89 -14.46
CA GLY A 209 -6.07 -13.54 -13.30
C GLY A 209 -7.56 -13.45 -13.60
N LEU A 210 -7.93 -12.74 -14.67
CA LEU A 210 -9.31 -12.64 -15.15
C LEU A 210 -9.90 -14.01 -15.48
N PHE A 211 -9.17 -14.87 -16.19
CA PHE A 211 -9.63 -16.22 -16.54
C PHE A 211 -9.83 -17.09 -15.29
N VAL A 212 -8.90 -17.03 -14.35
CA VAL A 212 -8.99 -17.70 -13.04
C VAL A 212 -10.25 -17.26 -12.30
N TYR A 213 -10.48 -15.94 -12.24
CA TYR A 213 -11.68 -15.38 -11.60
C TYR A 213 -12.98 -15.87 -12.26
N LEU A 214 -13.07 -15.79 -13.59
CA LEU A 214 -14.26 -16.21 -14.34
C LEU A 214 -14.59 -17.70 -14.14
N LYS A 215 -13.56 -18.56 -14.07
CA LYS A 215 -13.74 -19.99 -13.75
C LYS A 215 -14.08 -20.21 -12.28
N GLY A 216 -13.45 -19.45 -11.38
CA GLY A 216 -13.62 -19.57 -9.94
C GLY A 216 -14.96 -19.06 -9.42
N ARG A 217 -15.61 -18.13 -10.13
CA ARG A 217 -16.85 -17.47 -9.66
C ARG A 217 -17.98 -18.42 -9.31
N ARG A 218 -18.04 -19.60 -9.91
CA ARG A 218 -19.02 -20.65 -9.60
C ARG A 218 -18.88 -21.24 -8.19
N HIS A 219 -17.74 -21.03 -7.55
CA HIS A 219 -17.44 -21.46 -6.19
C HIS A 219 -17.64 -20.35 -5.16
N LEU A 220 -18.07 -19.16 -5.60
CA LEU A 220 -18.38 -18.03 -4.73
C LEU A 220 -19.85 -18.09 -4.31
N PRO A 221 -20.17 -17.64 -3.08
CA PRO A 221 -21.56 -17.53 -2.66
C PRO A 221 -22.32 -16.52 -3.55
N PRO A 222 -23.65 -16.68 -3.69
CA PRO A 222 -24.47 -15.66 -4.33
C PRO A 222 -24.27 -14.30 -3.67
N GLU A 223 -24.22 -13.25 -4.48
CA GLU A 223 -24.13 -11.90 -3.93
C GLU A 223 -25.33 -11.61 -3.04
N PRO A 224 -25.10 -11.11 -1.79
CA PRO A 224 -26.21 -10.72 -0.94
C PRO A 224 -27.01 -9.61 -1.63
N ARG A 225 -28.29 -9.87 -1.87
CA ARG A 225 -29.21 -8.82 -2.37
C ARG A 225 -29.30 -7.76 -1.30
N ARG A 226 -28.89 -6.57 -1.62
CA ARG A 226 -28.95 -5.42 -0.71
C ARG A 226 -30.41 -5.03 -0.55
N ASP A 227 -30.97 -5.33 0.61
CA ASP A 227 -32.31 -4.83 0.98
C ASP A 227 -32.14 -3.45 1.65
N ARG A 228 -32.25 -2.39 0.83
CA ARG A 228 -32.16 -1.00 1.30
C ARG A 228 -33.21 -0.66 2.37
N ALA A 229 -34.34 -1.35 2.35
CA ALA A 229 -35.40 -1.14 3.33
C ALA A 229 -35.01 -1.76 4.68
N ALA A 230 -34.45 -2.98 4.66
CA ALA A 230 -33.94 -3.63 5.86
C ALA A 230 -32.72 -2.89 6.45
N GLU A 231 -31.81 -2.38 5.62
CA GLU A 231 -30.67 -1.56 6.07
C GLU A 231 -31.13 -0.24 6.70
N LYS A 232 -32.15 0.41 6.13
CA LYS A 232 -32.72 1.64 6.67
C LYS A 232 -33.48 1.40 7.99
N ALA A 233 -34.14 0.23 8.10
CA ALA A 233 -34.83 -0.19 9.33
C ALA A 233 -33.84 -0.61 10.44
N ALA A 234 -32.71 -1.21 10.07
CA ALA A 234 -31.62 -1.61 10.98
C ALA A 234 -30.68 -0.44 11.34
N ALA A 235 -30.87 0.75 10.75
CA ALA A 235 -30.06 1.92 11.04
C ALA A 235 -30.21 2.33 12.51
N VAL A 236 -29.17 2.07 13.30
CA VAL A 236 -29.10 2.46 14.72
C VAL A 236 -29.30 3.99 14.84
N PRO A 237 -30.15 4.48 15.76
CA PRO A 237 -30.34 5.90 15.97
C PRO A 237 -29.00 6.63 16.13
N ARG A 238 -28.85 7.77 15.46
CA ARG A 238 -27.63 8.59 15.52
C ARG A 238 -27.55 9.24 16.90
N THR A 239 -26.95 8.57 17.88
CA THR A 239 -26.55 9.23 19.13
C THR A 239 -25.51 10.32 18.81
N PRO A 240 -25.66 11.53 19.36
CA PRO A 240 -24.68 12.59 19.18
C PRO A 240 -23.32 12.15 19.74
N MET A 241 -22.26 12.50 19.03
CA MET A 241 -20.89 12.21 19.46
C MET A 241 -20.53 12.98 20.72
N THR A 242 -19.87 12.34 21.66
CA THR A 242 -19.32 12.96 22.87
C THR A 242 -18.18 13.93 22.52
N GLY A 243 -17.86 14.85 23.41
CA GLY A 243 -16.71 15.76 23.24
C GLY A 243 -15.40 15.01 23.05
N THR A 244 -15.21 13.90 23.78
CA THR A 244 -14.01 13.04 23.67
C THR A 244 -13.93 12.37 22.30
N GLU A 245 -15.01 11.82 21.77
CA GLU A 245 -15.04 11.22 20.42
C GLU A 245 -14.72 12.24 19.34
N LYS A 246 -15.27 13.46 19.43
CA LYS A 246 -14.92 14.55 18.51
C LYS A 246 -13.44 14.91 18.60
N GLY A 247 -12.89 15.03 19.81
CA GLY A 247 -11.46 15.30 20.02
C GLY A 247 -10.56 14.22 19.42
N ARG A 248 -10.92 12.92 19.56
CA ARG A 248 -10.23 11.80 18.94
C ARG A 248 -10.23 11.89 17.41
N LEU A 249 -11.39 12.15 16.81
CA LEU A 249 -11.51 12.29 15.35
C LEU A 249 -10.67 13.44 14.81
N VAL A 250 -10.72 14.61 15.46
CA VAL A 250 -9.91 15.77 15.06
C VAL A 250 -8.43 15.44 15.15
N LEU A 251 -7.99 14.77 16.22
CA LEU A 251 -6.59 14.39 16.40
C LEU A 251 -6.15 13.38 15.34
N LEU A 252 -6.95 12.34 15.04
CA LEU A 252 -6.64 11.36 13.99
C LEU A 252 -6.50 12.04 12.62
N VAL A 253 -7.40 12.97 12.27
CA VAL A 253 -7.27 13.73 11.02
C VAL A 253 -6.03 14.62 11.02
N ALA A 254 -5.72 15.29 12.14
CA ALA A 254 -4.53 16.11 12.28
C ALA A 254 -3.21 15.31 12.20
N LEU A 255 -3.24 14.01 12.49
CA LEU A 255 -2.09 13.11 12.35
C LEU A 255 -1.77 12.75 10.90
N ILE A 256 -2.68 12.92 9.94
CA ILE A 256 -2.47 12.51 8.55
C ILE A 256 -1.20 13.12 7.94
N PRO A 257 -0.90 14.42 8.05
CA PRO A 257 0.36 14.98 7.54
C PRO A 257 1.60 14.39 8.22
N VAL A 258 1.53 14.07 9.50
CA VAL A 258 2.64 13.45 10.22
C VAL A 258 2.85 12.01 9.72
N LEU A 259 1.77 11.24 9.57
CA LEU A 259 1.81 9.89 9.01
C LEU A 259 2.34 9.88 7.58
N MET A 260 1.96 10.84 6.77
CA MET A 260 2.51 11.04 5.43
C MET A 260 4.04 11.10 5.48
N MET A 261 4.62 11.87 6.39
CA MET A 261 6.08 12.02 6.52
C MET A 261 6.75 10.74 7.00
N THR A 262 6.11 9.92 7.85
CA THR A 262 6.71 8.66 8.33
C THR A 262 7.00 7.66 7.23
N VAL A 263 6.29 7.73 6.10
CA VAL A 263 6.39 6.76 4.99
C VAL A 263 7.11 7.32 3.76
N VAL A 264 7.59 8.57 3.80
CA VAL A 264 8.28 9.21 2.66
C VAL A 264 9.47 8.36 2.20
N GLY A 265 10.31 7.86 3.11
CA GLY A 265 11.43 6.98 2.76
C GLY A 265 10.98 5.70 2.05
N ASN A 266 9.92 5.06 2.57
CA ASN A 266 9.36 3.86 1.98
C ASN A 266 8.82 4.10 0.56
N GLN A 267 8.07 5.18 0.34
CA GLN A 267 7.52 5.47 -0.97
C GLN A 267 8.58 5.89 -2.00
N GLN A 268 9.71 6.48 -1.55
CA GLN A 268 10.85 6.77 -2.44
C GLN A 268 11.54 5.52 -2.99
N TYR A 269 11.37 4.37 -2.33
CA TYR A 269 11.91 3.11 -2.82
C TYR A 269 11.40 2.75 -4.23
N ASN A 270 10.22 3.22 -4.57
CA ASN A 270 9.61 3.00 -5.88
C ASN A 270 9.78 4.19 -6.85
N ASN A 271 10.36 5.31 -6.42
CA ASN A 271 10.47 6.52 -7.26
C ASN A 271 11.94 6.98 -7.40
N ALA A 272 12.48 7.73 -6.44
CA ALA A 272 13.84 8.27 -6.55
C ALA A 272 14.94 7.21 -6.36
N PHE A 273 14.70 6.19 -5.52
CA PHE A 273 15.72 5.19 -5.21
C PHE A 273 16.15 4.35 -6.44
N PRO A 274 15.24 3.86 -7.32
CA PRO A 274 15.65 3.19 -8.55
C PRO A 274 16.50 4.08 -9.47
N LEU A 275 16.16 5.37 -9.58
CA LEU A 275 16.89 6.33 -10.40
C LEU A 275 18.29 6.61 -9.82
N TRP A 276 18.37 6.79 -8.52
CA TRP A 276 19.65 6.94 -7.80
C TRP A 276 20.51 5.68 -7.92
N SER A 277 19.91 4.50 -7.73
CA SER A 277 20.61 3.22 -7.78
C SER A 277 21.15 2.93 -9.18
N GLN A 278 20.40 3.23 -10.23
CA GLN A 278 20.84 3.06 -11.62
C GLN A 278 22.13 3.87 -11.89
N LYS A 279 22.23 5.06 -11.33
CA LYS A 279 23.34 5.98 -11.57
C LYS A 279 24.54 5.69 -10.70
N TYR A 280 24.32 5.39 -9.41
CA TYR A 280 25.36 5.42 -8.39
C TYR A 280 25.69 4.08 -7.75
N MET A 281 24.94 3.00 -8.08
CA MET A 281 25.23 1.67 -7.54
C MET A 281 25.89 0.75 -8.57
N ASP A 282 26.81 -0.06 -8.08
CA ASP A 282 27.29 -1.23 -8.83
C ASP A 282 26.30 -2.38 -8.63
N LEU A 283 25.56 -2.68 -9.70
CA LEU A 283 24.53 -3.72 -9.72
C LEU A 283 25.04 -5.00 -10.39
N VAL A 284 26.36 -5.24 -10.38
CA VAL A 284 26.95 -6.48 -10.89
C VAL A 284 27.02 -7.53 -9.78
N LEU A 285 26.33 -8.66 -9.97
CA LEU A 285 26.42 -9.83 -9.10
C LEU A 285 26.94 -11.03 -9.91
N PHE A 286 28.01 -11.63 -9.46
CA PHE A 286 28.65 -12.80 -10.14
C PHE A 286 28.93 -12.56 -11.64
N GLY A 287 29.31 -11.33 -11.99
CA GLY A 287 29.62 -10.96 -13.38
C GLY A 287 28.40 -10.67 -14.25
N TRP A 288 27.19 -10.69 -13.68
CA TRP A 288 25.95 -10.35 -14.38
C TRP A 288 25.36 -9.03 -13.88
N GLN A 289 24.99 -8.16 -14.81
CA GLN A 289 24.33 -6.88 -14.51
C GLN A 289 22.87 -7.12 -14.13
N VAL A 290 22.56 -7.03 -12.84
CA VAL A 290 21.21 -7.20 -12.30
C VAL A 290 20.31 -6.02 -12.72
N PRO A 291 19.07 -6.27 -13.17
CA PRO A 291 18.10 -5.21 -13.38
C PRO A 291 17.84 -4.38 -12.13
N VAL A 292 17.66 -3.06 -12.28
CA VAL A 292 17.34 -2.16 -11.16
C VAL A 292 16.04 -2.56 -10.47
N THR A 293 15.07 -3.05 -11.22
CA THR A 293 13.76 -3.52 -10.72
C THR A 293 13.86 -4.66 -9.72
N TRP A 294 14.95 -5.47 -9.74
CA TRP A 294 15.14 -6.53 -8.74
C TRP A 294 15.32 -6.00 -7.31
N LEU A 295 15.72 -4.74 -7.16
CA LEU A 295 15.79 -4.10 -5.85
C LEU A 295 14.41 -4.13 -5.17
N GLN A 296 13.31 -3.99 -5.93
CA GLN A 296 11.97 -4.07 -5.37
C GLN A 296 11.60 -5.49 -4.90
N ALA A 297 12.12 -6.53 -5.54
CA ALA A 297 11.94 -7.90 -5.04
C ALA A 297 12.68 -8.12 -3.71
N ILE A 298 13.85 -7.48 -3.54
CA ILE A 298 14.61 -7.50 -2.28
C ILE A 298 13.84 -6.76 -1.18
N ASP A 299 13.32 -5.58 -1.48
CA ASP A 299 12.45 -4.82 -0.58
C ASP A 299 11.23 -5.64 -0.13
N ALA A 300 10.55 -6.30 -1.06
CA ALA A 300 9.42 -7.16 -0.73
C ALA A 300 9.80 -8.33 0.21
N ALA A 301 10.96 -8.94 -0.02
CA ALA A 301 11.48 -10.00 0.85
C ALA A 301 11.85 -9.43 2.24
N ALA A 302 12.53 -8.28 2.29
CA ALA A 302 12.89 -7.58 3.52
C ALA A 302 11.65 -7.15 4.30
N SER A 303 10.63 -6.62 3.63
CA SER A 303 9.36 -6.19 4.22
C SER A 303 8.62 -7.36 4.86
N THR A 304 8.56 -8.51 4.16
CA THR A 304 7.97 -9.73 4.70
C THR A 304 8.72 -10.21 5.95
N ALA A 305 10.04 -10.25 5.90
CA ALA A 305 10.88 -10.65 7.03
C ALA A 305 10.75 -9.67 8.21
N ALA A 306 10.75 -8.37 7.94
CA ALA A 306 10.58 -7.32 8.95
C ALA A 306 9.22 -7.40 9.64
N MET A 307 8.15 -7.67 8.90
CA MET A 307 6.80 -7.83 9.48
C MET A 307 6.73 -9.04 10.42
N VAL A 308 7.22 -10.19 9.99
CA VAL A 308 7.28 -11.40 10.83
C VAL A 308 8.18 -11.16 12.03
N GLY A 309 9.35 -10.56 11.83
CA GLY A 309 10.31 -10.21 12.88
C GLY A 309 9.73 -9.24 13.90
N SER A 310 9.00 -8.20 13.46
CA SER A 310 8.34 -7.22 14.33
C SER A 310 7.27 -7.90 15.21
N ILE A 311 6.44 -8.77 14.63
CA ILE A 311 5.44 -9.54 15.41
C ILE A 311 6.12 -10.42 16.46
N ALA A 312 7.17 -11.15 16.07
CA ALA A 312 7.92 -12.02 16.99
C ALA A 312 8.59 -11.20 18.10
N PHE A 313 9.20 -10.05 17.74
CA PHE A 313 9.84 -9.15 18.70
C PHE A 313 8.86 -8.60 19.73
N TRP A 314 7.68 -8.09 19.32
CA TRP A 314 6.70 -7.54 20.27
C TRP A 314 6.07 -8.63 21.14
N ARG A 315 5.85 -9.83 20.62
CA ARG A 315 5.42 -10.98 21.44
C ARG A 315 6.46 -11.32 22.49
N TRP A 316 7.73 -11.42 22.12
CA TRP A 316 8.83 -11.66 23.04
C TRP A 316 8.98 -10.52 24.07
N TRP A 317 8.84 -9.26 23.66
CA TRP A 317 8.88 -8.09 24.55
C TRP A 317 7.77 -8.16 25.59
N ALA A 318 6.55 -8.48 25.19
CA ALA A 318 5.38 -8.58 26.06
C ALA A 318 5.51 -9.65 27.15
N THR A 319 6.38 -10.67 26.96
CA THR A 319 6.68 -11.65 28.02
C THR A 319 7.59 -11.12 29.13
N ARG A 320 8.25 -9.99 28.91
CA ARG A 320 9.27 -9.44 29.82
C ARG A 320 8.96 -8.04 30.34
N ARG A 321 8.25 -7.24 29.55
CA ARG A 321 7.94 -5.83 29.84
C ARG A 321 6.54 -5.49 29.32
N ARG A 322 5.99 -4.40 29.88
CA ARG A 322 4.75 -3.86 29.32
C ARG A 322 4.98 -3.40 27.87
N GLU A 323 4.12 -3.87 26.98
CA GLU A 323 4.16 -3.51 25.56
C GLU A 323 3.85 -2.02 25.39
N PRO A 324 4.64 -1.27 24.59
CA PRO A 324 4.34 0.12 24.28
C PRO A 324 3.03 0.25 23.51
N ASP A 325 2.37 1.40 23.66
CA ASP A 325 1.18 1.72 22.87
C ASP A 325 1.50 1.98 21.40
N GLU A 326 0.46 2.05 20.58
CA GLU A 326 0.55 2.15 19.14
C GLU A 326 1.36 3.38 18.68
N ILE A 327 1.11 4.57 19.29
CA ILE A 327 1.85 5.78 18.92
C ILE A 327 3.34 5.64 19.24
N THR A 328 3.69 5.06 20.37
CA THR A 328 5.10 4.84 20.72
C THR A 328 5.77 3.89 19.73
N LYS A 329 5.10 2.80 19.34
CA LYS A 329 5.61 1.88 18.31
C LYS A 329 5.80 2.57 16.97
N MET A 330 4.82 3.37 16.54
CA MET A 330 4.90 4.14 15.30
C MET A 330 6.04 5.17 15.34
N ALA A 331 6.24 5.86 16.45
CA ALA A 331 7.34 6.79 16.64
C ALA A 331 8.70 6.09 16.54
N LEU A 332 8.87 4.97 17.26
CA LEU A 332 10.08 4.15 17.17
C LEU A 332 10.30 3.60 15.77
N GLY A 333 9.24 3.11 15.12
CA GLY A 333 9.28 2.66 13.74
C GLY A 333 9.76 3.76 12.79
N SER A 334 9.22 4.98 12.93
CA SER A 334 9.62 6.12 12.10
C SER A 334 11.09 6.53 12.34
N LEU A 335 11.56 6.51 13.58
CA LEU A 335 12.96 6.78 13.89
C LEU A 335 13.91 5.72 13.31
N ILE A 336 13.52 4.45 13.33
CA ILE A 336 14.28 3.37 12.68
C ILE A 336 14.26 3.55 11.16
N ALA A 337 13.08 3.84 10.57
CA ALA A 337 12.96 4.10 9.13
C ALA A 337 13.81 5.28 8.66
N ALA A 338 14.01 6.31 9.50
CA ALA A 338 14.88 7.45 9.19
C ALA A 338 16.35 7.07 9.01
N ALA A 339 16.79 5.97 9.64
CA ALA A 339 18.14 5.46 9.47
C ALA A 339 18.39 4.93 8.04
N ALA A 340 17.34 4.54 7.30
CA ALA A 340 17.47 4.07 5.92
C ALA A 340 17.96 5.18 4.97
N PRO A 341 17.29 6.34 4.81
CA PRO A 341 17.84 7.43 4.02
C PRO A 341 19.13 7.99 4.62
N ALA A 342 19.33 7.97 5.95
CA ALA A 342 20.60 8.35 6.56
C ALA A 342 21.77 7.45 6.10
N LEU A 343 21.53 6.16 5.90
CA LEU A 343 22.48 5.24 5.30
C LEU A 343 22.85 5.68 3.88
N LEU A 344 21.89 6.15 3.08
CA LEU A 344 22.14 6.65 1.72
C LEU A 344 22.85 8.02 1.71
N VAL A 345 22.78 8.81 2.79
CA VAL A 345 23.65 10.00 2.95
C VAL A 345 25.11 9.58 2.94
N ILE A 346 25.44 8.53 3.69
CA ILE A 346 26.82 8.02 3.75
C ILE A 346 27.22 7.44 2.39
N ALA A 347 26.37 6.64 1.77
CA ALA A 347 26.61 6.07 0.44
C ALA A 347 26.84 7.15 -0.63
N SER A 348 26.02 8.21 -0.64
CA SER A 348 26.18 9.36 -1.54
C SER A 348 27.49 10.10 -1.27
N GLY A 349 27.88 10.25 -0.01
CA GLY A 349 29.19 10.84 0.35
C GLY A 349 30.37 10.05 -0.19
N ILE A 350 30.32 8.72 -0.16
CA ILE A 350 31.34 7.87 -0.74
C ILE A 350 31.42 8.09 -2.26
N VAL A 351 30.30 8.08 -2.95
CA VAL A 351 30.23 8.33 -4.41
C VAL A 351 30.82 9.70 -4.76
N ASP A 352 30.45 10.74 -4.03
CA ASP A 352 30.88 12.11 -4.29
C ASP A 352 32.41 12.29 -4.07
N HIS A 353 33.00 11.55 -3.12
CA HIS A 353 34.45 11.64 -2.82
C HIS A 353 35.32 10.72 -3.66
N SER A 354 34.89 9.48 -3.90
CA SER A 354 35.70 8.48 -4.62
C SER A 354 35.41 8.42 -6.11
N SER A 355 34.30 8.97 -6.56
CA SER A 355 33.74 8.79 -7.92
C SER A 355 33.46 7.30 -8.26
N GLU A 356 33.53 6.41 -7.29
CA GLU A 356 33.25 4.98 -7.44
C GLU A 356 31.79 4.69 -7.10
N LYS A 357 31.22 3.70 -7.77
CA LYS A 357 29.87 3.25 -7.45
C LYS A 357 29.84 2.46 -6.15
N VAL A 358 28.78 2.61 -5.37
CA VAL A 358 28.61 1.87 -4.12
C VAL A 358 28.02 0.48 -4.39
N GLY A 359 28.41 -0.49 -3.58
CA GLY A 359 28.00 -1.88 -3.75
C GLY A 359 26.55 -2.17 -3.38
N PHE A 360 26.07 -3.32 -3.76
CA PHE A 360 24.69 -3.79 -3.58
C PHE A 360 24.23 -3.88 -2.10
N GLY A 361 25.17 -4.03 -1.16
CA GLY A 361 24.87 -4.07 0.28
C GLY A 361 24.15 -2.84 0.81
N TRP A 362 24.36 -1.66 0.20
CA TRP A 362 23.66 -0.42 0.59
C TRP A 362 22.17 -0.48 0.28
N ALA A 363 21.76 -1.13 -0.82
CA ALA A 363 20.36 -1.34 -1.13
C ALA A 363 19.69 -2.27 -0.11
N ILE A 364 20.36 -3.36 0.27
CA ILE A 364 19.88 -4.28 1.31
C ILE A 364 19.73 -3.55 2.65
N GLY A 365 20.75 -2.77 3.04
CA GLY A 365 20.72 -1.98 4.28
C GLY A 365 19.56 -0.98 4.30
N TYR A 366 19.35 -0.28 3.18
CA TYR A 366 18.22 0.64 3.02
C TYR A 366 16.89 -0.09 3.17
N ALA A 367 16.66 -1.19 2.44
CA ALA A 367 15.43 -1.97 2.50
C ALA A 367 15.16 -2.48 3.93
N VAL A 368 16.14 -3.11 4.57
CA VAL A 368 15.98 -3.69 5.92
C VAL A 368 15.61 -2.62 6.96
N LEU A 369 16.33 -1.50 7.01
CA LEU A 369 16.06 -0.42 7.98
C LEU A 369 14.69 0.21 7.73
N ASN A 370 14.40 0.49 6.46
CA ASN A 370 13.13 1.07 6.05
C ASN A 370 11.94 0.16 6.44
N ASP A 371 12.04 -1.14 6.17
CA ASP A 371 10.94 -2.07 6.36
C ASP A 371 10.73 -2.48 7.82
N ILE A 372 11.79 -2.55 8.64
CA ILE A 372 11.64 -2.67 10.09
C ILE A 372 10.82 -1.48 10.63
N GLY A 373 11.13 -0.27 10.16
CA GLY A 373 10.36 0.92 10.52
C GLY A 373 8.92 0.84 10.03
N PHE A 374 8.71 0.55 8.75
CA PHE A 374 7.40 0.46 8.10
C PHE A 374 6.49 -0.59 8.75
N ALA A 375 7.04 -1.75 9.14
CA ALA A 375 6.30 -2.80 9.84
C ALA A 375 5.75 -2.35 11.21
N ASN A 376 6.36 -1.32 11.83
CA ASN A 376 5.91 -0.74 13.09
C ASN A 376 5.03 0.52 12.89
N VAL A 377 4.96 1.09 11.69
CA VAL A 377 4.14 2.26 11.39
C VAL A 377 2.81 1.83 10.77
N MET A 378 2.86 1.11 9.65
CA MET A 378 1.68 0.90 8.80
C MET A 378 0.58 0.04 9.46
N PRO A 379 0.84 -1.20 9.93
CA PRO A 379 -0.20 -2.01 10.56
C PRO A 379 -0.61 -1.46 11.94
N VAL A 380 0.33 -0.86 12.66
CA VAL A 380 0.08 -0.31 13.99
C VAL A 380 -0.79 0.95 13.92
N GLY A 381 -0.54 1.82 12.94
CA GLY A 381 -1.37 2.99 12.69
C GLY A 381 -2.79 2.61 12.29
N LEU A 382 -2.95 1.59 11.44
CA LEU A 382 -4.26 1.07 11.08
C LEU A 382 -5.02 0.56 12.32
N ALA A 383 -4.36 -0.16 13.22
CA ALA A 383 -4.93 -0.61 14.47
C ALA A 383 -5.33 0.55 15.38
N LEU A 384 -4.50 1.60 15.48
CA LEU A 384 -4.81 2.82 16.23
C LEU A 384 -6.09 3.47 15.71
N TYR A 385 -6.22 3.66 14.38
CA TYR A 385 -7.40 4.29 13.78
C TYR A 385 -8.66 3.44 13.96
N SER A 386 -8.58 2.12 13.76
CA SER A 386 -9.72 1.22 13.99
C SER A 386 -10.17 1.28 15.46
N ARG A 387 -9.26 1.14 16.41
CA ARG A 387 -9.55 1.12 17.84
C ARG A 387 -10.10 2.46 18.39
N THR A 388 -9.53 3.58 17.92
CA THR A 388 -9.81 4.90 18.47
C THR A 388 -11.06 5.53 17.84
N SER A 389 -11.50 5.02 16.70
CA SER A 389 -12.65 5.55 15.96
C SER A 389 -13.99 5.11 16.60
N PRO A 390 -14.99 5.99 16.65
CA PRO A 390 -16.33 5.57 16.99
C PRO A 390 -16.82 4.48 16.03
N HIS A 391 -17.48 3.42 16.53
CA HIS A 391 -17.96 2.28 15.72
C HIS A 391 -18.73 2.68 14.47
N LYS A 392 -19.51 3.79 14.54
CA LYS A 392 -20.28 4.31 13.40
C LYS A 392 -19.44 4.89 12.28
N LEU A 393 -18.19 5.30 12.55
CA LEU A 393 -17.27 5.97 11.63
C LEU A 393 -16.02 5.13 11.34
N GLU A 394 -15.94 3.93 11.89
CA GLU A 394 -14.75 3.07 11.76
C GLU A 394 -14.32 2.89 10.28
N GLY A 395 -15.25 2.50 9.41
CA GLY A 395 -14.95 2.33 7.97
C GLY A 395 -14.49 3.62 7.29
N LEU A 396 -15.09 4.78 7.67
CA LEU A 396 -14.67 6.09 7.16
C LEU A 396 -13.26 6.44 7.64
N MET A 397 -12.96 6.20 8.92
CA MET A 397 -11.66 6.51 9.51
C MET A 397 -10.55 5.58 8.99
N MET A 398 -10.88 4.32 8.69
CA MET A 398 -9.97 3.41 8.00
C MET A 398 -9.64 3.93 6.58
N GLY A 399 -10.64 4.42 5.84
CA GLY A 399 -10.42 5.10 4.56
C GLY A 399 -9.58 6.37 4.71
N THR A 400 -9.85 7.16 5.75
CA THR A 400 -9.11 8.38 6.10
C THR A 400 -7.65 8.06 6.43
N TYR A 401 -7.37 6.92 7.10
CA TYR A 401 -6.01 6.49 7.34
C TYR A 401 -5.22 6.30 6.04
N TYR A 402 -5.81 5.68 5.02
CA TYR A 402 -5.13 5.49 3.73
C TYR A 402 -4.88 6.80 2.95
N LEU A 403 -5.54 7.90 3.33
CA LEU A 403 -5.29 9.22 2.73
C LEU A 403 -3.83 9.67 2.91
N HIS A 404 -3.14 9.27 4.01
CA HIS A 404 -1.73 9.59 4.17
C HIS A 404 -0.84 8.98 3.10
N LEU A 405 -1.18 7.79 2.56
CA LEU A 405 -0.44 7.16 1.46
C LEU A 405 -0.66 7.88 0.13
N PHE A 406 -1.89 8.36 -0.13
CA PHE A 406 -2.15 9.22 -1.29
C PHE A 406 -1.29 10.49 -1.23
N LEU A 407 -1.32 11.18 -0.09
CA LEU A 407 -0.54 12.40 0.10
C LEU A 407 0.97 12.13 0.06
N ALA A 408 1.43 11.03 0.65
CA ALA A 408 2.84 10.64 0.65
C ALA A 408 3.36 10.39 -0.76
N ASN A 409 2.64 9.62 -1.57
CA ASN A 409 3.06 9.34 -2.94
C ASN A 409 3.06 10.60 -3.82
N THR A 410 2.05 11.47 -3.69
CA THR A 410 2.00 12.74 -4.38
C THR A 410 3.18 13.64 -3.99
N PHE A 411 3.46 13.74 -2.69
CA PHE A 411 4.58 14.53 -2.16
C PHE A 411 5.94 13.95 -2.57
N VAL A 412 6.09 12.63 -2.51
CA VAL A 412 7.31 11.90 -2.94
C VAL A 412 7.57 12.12 -4.43
N GLY A 413 6.52 12.15 -5.28
CA GLY A 413 6.66 12.48 -6.69
C GLY A 413 7.26 13.87 -6.92
N TRP A 414 6.80 14.87 -6.17
CA TRP A 414 7.36 16.22 -6.22
C TRP A 414 8.78 16.27 -5.62
N LEU A 415 8.99 15.62 -4.50
CA LEU A 415 10.27 15.61 -3.77
C LEU A 415 11.38 14.91 -4.56
N ALA A 416 11.05 13.83 -5.30
CA ALA A 416 12.00 13.10 -6.14
C ALA A 416 12.62 13.97 -7.23
N GLY A 417 11.95 15.04 -7.64
CA GLY A 417 12.51 16.00 -8.59
C GLY A 417 13.77 16.71 -8.10
N PHE A 418 13.97 16.80 -6.78
CA PHE A 418 15.19 17.39 -6.22
C PHE A 418 16.42 16.48 -6.38
N LEU A 419 16.27 15.21 -6.73
CA LEU A 419 17.39 14.30 -6.99
C LEU A 419 18.32 14.79 -8.11
N GLU A 420 17.82 15.58 -9.08
CA GLU A 420 18.62 16.14 -10.15
C GLU A 420 19.34 17.43 -9.74
N THR A 421 18.79 18.18 -8.81
CA THR A 421 19.22 19.54 -8.48
C THR A 421 19.97 19.67 -7.15
N MET A 422 19.89 18.62 -6.31
CA MET A 422 20.56 18.57 -5.01
C MET A 422 21.65 17.50 -4.99
N PRO A 423 22.77 17.74 -4.29
CA PRO A 423 23.73 16.67 -3.98
C PRO A 423 23.04 15.49 -3.29
N GLY A 424 23.46 14.27 -3.59
CA GLY A 424 22.83 13.05 -3.07
C GLY A 424 22.77 13.02 -1.52
N GLN A 425 23.81 13.52 -0.85
CA GLN A 425 23.84 13.64 0.61
C GLN A 425 22.71 14.55 1.14
N GLN A 426 22.50 15.70 0.50
CA GLN A 426 21.45 16.65 0.92
C GLN A 426 20.04 16.07 0.63
N PHE A 427 19.88 15.43 -0.52
CA PHE A 427 18.63 14.79 -0.91
C PHE A 427 18.19 13.72 0.11
N TRP A 428 19.07 12.76 0.39
CA TRP A 428 18.76 11.70 1.34
C TRP A 428 18.74 12.21 2.79
N GLY A 429 19.55 13.23 3.13
CA GLY A 429 19.53 13.92 4.42
C GLY A 429 18.17 14.57 4.69
N LEU A 430 17.58 15.23 3.69
CA LEU A 430 16.23 15.79 3.79
C LEU A 430 15.20 14.70 4.11
N HIS A 431 15.28 13.55 3.45
CA HIS A 431 14.39 12.41 3.73
C HIS A 431 14.56 11.87 5.15
N ALA A 432 15.80 11.74 5.62
CA ALA A 432 16.09 11.32 7.00
C ALA A 432 15.48 12.27 8.04
N VAL A 433 15.60 13.59 7.79
CA VAL A 433 15.02 14.63 8.68
C VAL A 433 13.49 14.59 8.64
N LEU A 434 12.87 14.45 7.48
CA LEU A 434 11.40 14.37 7.36
C LEU A 434 10.84 13.16 8.10
N VAL A 435 11.40 11.97 7.86
CA VAL A 435 10.94 10.71 8.47
C VAL A 435 11.25 10.72 9.98
N GLY A 436 12.47 11.10 10.38
CA GLY A 436 12.87 11.16 11.79
C GLY A 436 12.11 12.23 12.56
N GLY A 437 11.91 13.41 11.95
CA GLY A 437 11.11 14.49 12.51
C GLY A 437 9.66 14.08 12.77
N ALA A 438 9.07 13.31 11.87
CA ALA A 438 7.74 12.75 12.08
C ALA A 438 7.71 11.81 13.30
N GLY A 439 8.74 10.98 13.49
CA GLY A 439 8.89 10.14 14.69
C GLY A 439 8.95 10.97 15.98
N VAL A 440 9.70 12.07 15.98
CA VAL A 440 9.77 13.01 17.13
C VAL A 440 8.42 13.67 17.38
N VAL A 441 7.71 14.10 16.32
CA VAL A 441 6.37 14.68 16.45
C VAL A 441 5.38 13.66 17.02
N LEU A 442 5.43 12.39 16.62
CA LEU A 442 4.60 11.34 17.20
C LEU A 442 4.87 11.15 18.71
N LEU A 443 6.13 11.24 19.14
CA LEU A 443 6.46 11.22 20.58
C LEU A 443 5.88 12.45 21.31
N ALA A 444 5.95 13.63 20.71
CA ALA A 444 5.34 14.83 21.29
C ALA A 444 3.81 14.69 21.37
N VAL A 445 3.15 14.17 20.34
CA VAL A 445 1.72 13.86 20.35
C VAL A 445 1.37 12.87 21.46
N LYS A 446 2.22 11.85 21.66
CA LYS A 446 2.06 10.91 22.78
C LYS A 446 2.10 11.61 24.13
N LEU A 447 3.03 12.52 24.33
CA LEU A 447 3.18 13.24 25.61
C LEU A 447 1.98 14.17 25.88
N VAL A 448 1.49 14.85 24.86
CA VAL A 448 0.40 15.84 24.99
C VAL A 448 -0.98 15.17 24.97
N PHE A 449 -1.21 14.26 24.02
CA PHE A 449 -2.54 13.69 23.73
C PHE A 449 -2.66 12.21 24.06
N GLY A 450 -1.66 11.59 24.69
CA GLY A 450 -1.65 10.16 24.96
C GLY A 450 -2.88 9.68 25.77
N LYS A 451 -3.38 10.51 26.70
CA LYS A 451 -4.59 10.20 27.47
C LYS A 451 -5.84 10.15 26.60
N LEU A 452 -5.93 11.00 25.56
CA LEU A 452 -7.06 11.02 24.63
C LEU A 452 -7.09 9.77 23.75
N LEU A 453 -5.92 9.24 23.40
CA LEU A 453 -5.73 8.05 22.56
C LEU A 453 -5.63 6.75 23.36
N ALA A 454 -5.62 6.82 24.70
CA ALA A 454 -5.58 5.63 25.55
C ALA A 454 -6.86 4.79 25.36
N PRO A 455 -6.76 3.43 25.44
CA PRO A 455 -7.91 2.55 25.44
C PRO A 455 -8.88 2.92 26.56
N THR A 456 -10.18 2.97 26.26
CA THR A 456 -11.23 3.10 27.28
C THR A 456 -11.77 1.71 27.65
N ALA A 457 -12.50 1.61 28.76
CA ALA A 457 -13.15 0.36 29.15
C ALA A 457 -14.12 -0.17 28.08
N VAL A 458 -14.74 0.75 27.31
CA VAL A 458 -15.61 0.41 26.18
C VAL A 458 -14.81 -0.18 25.02
N ASP A 459 -13.61 0.36 24.74
CA ASP A 459 -12.73 -0.12 23.68
C ASP A 459 -12.19 -1.54 23.95
N ASN A 460 -12.12 -1.93 25.23
CA ASN A 460 -11.64 -3.24 25.68
C ASN A 460 -12.72 -4.35 25.69
N GLY A 461 -13.94 -4.07 25.20
CA GLY A 461 -15.02 -5.07 25.16
C GLY A 461 -15.58 -5.43 26.53
N GLN A 462 -15.19 -4.73 27.61
CA GLN A 462 -15.85 -4.82 28.89
C GLN A 462 -17.14 -3.97 28.80
N ALA A 463 -18.20 -4.60 28.27
CA ALA A 463 -19.55 -4.07 28.52
C ALA A 463 -19.67 -3.86 30.03
N ALA A 464 -20.06 -2.66 30.42
CA ALA A 464 -20.41 -2.38 31.82
C ALA A 464 -21.38 -3.49 32.27
N ALA A 465 -20.96 -4.29 33.22
CA ALA A 465 -21.88 -5.19 33.89
C ALA A 465 -23.06 -4.34 34.36
N PRO A 466 -24.33 -4.72 34.08
CA PRO A 466 -25.48 -3.98 34.59
C PRO A 466 -25.34 -3.92 36.12
N GLY A 467 -25.43 -2.73 36.64
CA GLY A 467 -25.09 -2.36 38.01
C GLY A 467 -25.52 -3.41 39.02
N SER A 468 -24.61 -3.77 39.90
CA SER A 468 -24.92 -4.29 41.19
C SER A 468 -25.62 -3.18 42.00
N GLY A 469 -26.92 -3.03 41.73
CA GLY A 469 -27.82 -2.29 42.61
C GLY A 469 -27.91 -3.07 43.91
N ASP A 470 -27.58 -2.37 44.97
CA ASP A 470 -28.08 -2.55 46.36
C ASP A 470 -28.52 -3.95 46.80
N ALA A 471 -27.62 -4.71 47.36
CA ALA A 471 -27.98 -5.73 48.31
C ALA A 471 -28.16 -5.07 49.71
N VAL A 472 -29.41 -4.74 50.05
CA VAL A 472 -29.84 -4.43 51.42
C VAL A 472 -29.54 -5.67 52.28
N PRO A 473 -28.90 -5.52 53.47
CA PRO A 473 -28.75 -6.64 54.41
C PRO A 473 -30.05 -6.84 55.15
N ALA A 474 -30.64 -8.03 55.08
CA ALA A 474 -31.71 -8.46 55.98
C ALA A 474 -31.17 -9.55 56.88
N HIS A 475 -31.16 -9.23 58.19
CA HIS A 475 -31.16 -10.04 59.39
C HIS A 475 -30.52 -11.42 59.42
#